data_9e764abe4539524caf181c6cc24ab0fe
#
_entry.id   9e764abe4539524caf181c6cc24ab0fe
#
_cell.length_a   1.000
_cell.length_b   1.000
_cell.length_c   1.000
_cell.angle_alpha   90.00
_cell.angle_beta   90.00
_cell.angle_gamma   90.00
#
_symmetry.space_group_name_H-M   'P 1'
#
loop_
_entity.id
_entity.type
_entity.pdbx_description
1 polymer ?
#
loop_
_entity_poly.entity_id
_entity_poly.type
_entity_poly.pdbx_seq_one_letter_code
_entity_poly.pdbx_strand_id
1 'polypeptide(L)'
;RSRGLGDVYKRQIGGQPTADQGKIKYDADVRSELITSWEVGTELKFFNNRFGIDFAWYKTNAKRQLMNIPMNNLSGYESMKINAGNIQNTGIELMLNARPVETKDFSWDTQLNISRNKSKIIELLPGQPGMRYSLGGSDALQIYAVAGGVYGEIWGTKYQRVEDVNSPYYGQLLLSDSGLPQATSERYKIGEQQPDMMAGWTNSFTYKNFGFSFLIDGRFGGDIFSFTNLELQSSGIAEVTAPGGKRDDIVVPGVIRQSDGSYAQNQTPVSLQKYYQALGTGRAGISEAYIYDATNIRLRNVSLTYSFPSSLLKKTPIQRLKLGVSVNLSLIHI
;
A
#
# COMPACT_ATOMS: atom_id res chain seq x y z
N ARG A 1 -41.57 -0.40 -17.36
CA ARG A 1 -40.29 0.33 -17.08
C ARG A 1 -39.23 -0.31 -17.97
N SER A 2 -38.79 0.41 -19.02
CA SER A 2 -37.73 -0.03 -19.93
C SER A 2 -36.41 -0.15 -19.17
N ARG A 3 -36.01 -1.36 -18.82
CA ARG A 3 -34.67 -1.67 -18.33
C ARG A 3 -33.91 -2.25 -19.53
N GLY A 4 -32.88 -1.54 -19.97
CA GLY A 4 -31.88 -2.18 -20.81
C GLY A 4 -31.66 -1.66 -22.20
N LEU A 5 -31.89 -0.41 -22.49
CA LEU A 5 -31.16 0.26 -23.55
C LEU A 5 -30.08 1.10 -22.86
N GLY A 6 -28.82 0.61 -22.86
CA GLY A 6 -27.67 1.42 -22.51
C GLY A 6 -27.75 2.71 -23.33
N ASP A 7 -27.22 3.79 -22.78
CA ASP A 7 -27.23 5.12 -23.40
C ASP A 7 -26.75 5.03 -24.85
N VAL A 8 -27.68 5.13 -25.77
CA VAL A 8 -27.40 5.17 -27.21
C VAL A 8 -26.99 6.61 -27.49
N TYR A 9 -25.70 6.91 -27.48
CA TYR A 9 -25.20 8.18 -27.96
C TYR A 9 -25.34 8.24 -29.47
N LYS A 10 -26.19 9.12 -29.94
CA LYS A 10 -26.30 9.46 -31.37
C LYS A 10 -25.06 10.25 -31.77
N ARG A 11 -24.08 9.59 -32.37
CA ARG A 11 -22.97 10.26 -33.06
C ARG A 11 -23.33 10.37 -34.55
N GLN A 12 -22.95 11.48 -35.18
CA GLN A 12 -22.96 11.61 -36.62
C GLN A 12 -21.53 11.44 -37.15
N ILE A 13 -21.34 10.52 -38.09
CA ILE A 13 -20.10 10.35 -38.83
C ILE A 13 -20.41 10.63 -40.28
N GLY A 14 -19.82 11.66 -40.87
CA GLY A 14 -20.10 12.06 -42.27
C GLY A 14 -21.55 12.46 -42.52
N GLY A 15 -22.24 13.06 -41.51
CA GLY A 15 -23.63 13.46 -41.59
C GLY A 15 -24.66 12.33 -41.44
N GLN A 16 -24.24 11.09 -41.28
CA GLN A 16 -25.12 9.94 -41.05
C GLN A 16 -25.29 9.67 -39.54
N PRO A 17 -26.52 9.48 -39.05
CA PRO A 17 -26.73 9.13 -37.64
C PRO A 17 -26.17 7.73 -37.36
N THR A 18 -25.25 7.66 -36.41
CA THR A 18 -24.67 6.42 -35.90
C THR A 18 -25.09 6.19 -34.45
N ALA A 19 -25.40 4.95 -34.11
CA ALA A 19 -25.65 4.55 -32.74
C ALA A 19 -24.43 3.78 -32.23
N ASP A 20 -23.91 4.19 -31.09
CA ASP A 20 -22.87 3.43 -30.39
C ASP A 20 -23.53 2.64 -29.25
N GLN A 21 -23.24 1.36 -29.17
CA GLN A 21 -23.71 0.51 -28.07
C GLN A 21 -22.77 0.66 -26.88
N GLY A 22 -23.34 0.92 -25.72
CA GLY A 22 -22.53 0.96 -24.49
C GLY A 22 -21.72 -0.32 -24.30
N LYS A 23 -20.45 -0.19 -24.00
CA LYS A 23 -19.48 -1.31 -23.91
C LYS A 23 -19.64 -2.18 -22.67
N ILE A 24 -20.48 -1.75 -21.72
CA ILE A 24 -20.73 -2.46 -20.46
C ILE A 24 -22.11 -3.11 -20.51
N LYS A 25 -22.14 -4.43 -20.37
CA LYS A 25 -23.39 -5.17 -20.15
C LYS A 25 -23.73 -5.16 -18.66
N TYR A 26 -24.99 -4.95 -18.34
CA TYR A 26 -25.48 -5.07 -16.96
C TYR A 26 -26.17 -6.42 -16.78
N ASP A 27 -25.89 -7.09 -15.66
CA ASP A 27 -26.66 -8.26 -15.26
C ASP A 27 -28.12 -7.83 -14.98
N ALA A 28 -29.07 -8.68 -15.33
CA ALA A 28 -30.49 -8.41 -15.10
C ALA A 28 -30.86 -8.34 -13.62
N ASP A 29 -30.12 -9.05 -12.77
CA ASP A 29 -30.37 -9.18 -11.34
C ASP A 29 -29.46 -8.33 -10.47
N VAL A 30 -28.93 -7.22 -10.98
CA VAL A 30 -28.10 -6.31 -10.17
C VAL A 30 -28.87 -5.81 -8.95
N ARG A 31 -28.30 -6.03 -7.77
CA ARG A 31 -28.85 -5.69 -6.45
C ARG A 31 -27.93 -4.76 -5.69
N SER A 32 -28.43 -4.18 -4.61
CA SER A 32 -27.64 -3.40 -3.68
C SER A 32 -26.56 -4.27 -3.01
N GLU A 33 -25.40 -3.68 -2.75
CA GLU A 33 -24.36 -4.27 -1.91
C GLU A 33 -24.90 -4.53 -0.51
N LEU A 34 -24.40 -5.57 0.14
CA LEU A 34 -24.80 -5.96 1.49
C LEU A 34 -23.57 -5.96 2.40
N ILE A 35 -23.58 -5.08 3.38
CA ILE A 35 -22.56 -5.02 4.42
C ILE A 35 -23.15 -5.56 5.71
N THR A 36 -22.49 -6.54 6.30
CA THR A 36 -22.82 -7.09 7.62
C THR A 36 -21.63 -6.87 8.53
N SER A 37 -21.82 -6.20 9.66
CA SER A 37 -20.77 -5.87 10.61
C SER A 37 -21.13 -6.37 12.01
N TRP A 38 -20.11 -6.90 12.69
CA TRP A 38 -20.12 -7.19 14.11
C TRP A 38 -19.04 -6.35 14.77
N GLU A 39 -19.38 -5.71 15.86
CA GLU A 39 -18.45 -4.90 16.63
C GLU A 39 -18.70 -5.13 18.10
N VAL A 40 -17.63 -5.29 18.86
CA VAL A 40 -17.64 -5.37 20.31
C VAL A 40 -16.55 -4.46 20.84
N GLY A 41 -16.92 -3.54 21.70
CA GLY A 41 -16.00 -2.58 22.26
C GLY A 41 -16.24 -2.33 23.74
N THR A 42 -15.27 -1.70 24.38
CA THR A 42 -15.35 -1.26 25.76
C THR A 42 -14.56 0.03 25.97
N GLU A 43 -15.14 0.93 26.73
CA GLU A 43 -14.48 2.13 27.22
C GLU A 43 -14.35 2.05 28.74
N LEU A 44 -13.13 2.13 29.26
CA LEU A 44 -12.83 2.09 30.69
C LEU A 44 -12.06 3.34 31.10
N LYS A 45 -12.44 3.93 32.23
CA LYS A 45 -11.79 5.10 32.80
C LYS A 45 -11.41 4.84 34.25
N PHE A 46 -10.18 5.18 34.59
CA PHE A 46 -9.59 4.94 35.90
C PHE A 46 -9.02 6.24 36.49
N PHE A 47 -8.85 6.26 37.79
CA PHE A 47 -8.18 7.35 38.55
C PHE A 47 -8.76 8.73 38.22
N ASN A 48 -10.07 8.90 38.33
CA ASN A 48 -10.77 10.15 38.01
C ASN A 48 -10.49 10.63 36.56
N ASN A 49 -10.58 9.72 35.59
CA ASN A 49 -10.30 9.95 34.17
C ASN A 49 -8.86 10.28 33.81
N ARG A 50 -7.89 10.00 34.71
CA ARG A 50 -6.46 10.19 34.41
C ARG A 50 -5.89 9.10 33.51
N PHE A 51 -6.56 7.96 33.44
CA PHE A 51 -6.21 6.87 32.52
C PHE A 51 -7.47 6.32 31.89
N GLY A 52 -7.49 6.21 30.58
CA GLY A 52 -8.60 5.66 29.80
C GLY A 52 -8.11 4.63 28.80
N ILE A 53 -8.93 3.61 28.61
CA ILE A 53 -8.76 2.58 27.59
C ILE A 53 -10.04 2.56 26.78
N ASP A 54 -9.93 2.66 25.46
CA ASP A 54 -10.99 2.40 24.50
C ASP A 54 -10.52 1.29 23.57
N PHE A 55 -11.26 0.21 23.52
CA PHE A 55 -10.93 -0.97 22.73
C PHE A 55 -12.15 -1.37 21.92
N ALA A 56 -11.94 -1.62 20.63
CA ALA A 56 -12.93 -2.19 19.74
C ALA A 56 -12.35 -3.36 18.95
N TRP A 57 -13.13 -4.40 18.79
CA TRP A 57 -12.91 -5.47 17.83
C TRP A 57 -14.06 -5.50 16.85
N TYR A 58 -13.75 -5.64 15.57
CA TYR A 58 -14.78 -5.70 14.54
C TYR A 58 -14.51 -6.80 13.51
N LYS A 59 -15.60 -7.24 12.90
CA LYS A 59 -15.60 -8.12 11.74
C LYS A 59 -16.69 -7.69 10.78
N THR A 60 -16.30 -7.29 9.58
CA THR A 60 -17.20 -6.80 8.54
C THR A 60 -17.10 -7.67 7.31
N ASN A 61 -18.23 -8.08 6.76
CA ASN A 61 -18.32 -8.73 5.46
C ASN A 61 -19.08 -7.83 4.49
N ALA A 62 -18.42 -7.43 3.41
CA ALA A 62 -19.03 -6.73 2.29
C ALA A 62 -19.30 -7.74 1.17
N LYS A 63 -20.57 -8.01 0.91
CA LYS A 63 -21.06 -8.98 -0.07
C LYS A 63 -21.75 -8.28 -1.24
N ARG A 64 -21.86 -8.96 -2.38
CA ARG A 64 -22.52 -8.44 -3.59
C ARG A 64 -21.89 -7.15 -4.09
N GLN A 65 -20.56 -7.05 -4.02
CA GLN A 65 -19.81 -5.92 -4.55
C GLN A 65 -20.10 -5.77 -6.06
N LEU A 66 -20.33 -4.54 -6.51
CA LEU A 66 -20.51 -4.27 -7.93
C LEU A 66 -19.17 -4.31 -8.64
N MET A 67 -18.97 -5.32 -9.48
CA MET A 67 -17.73 -5.55 -10.21
C MET A 67 -17.96 -5.55 -11.71
N ASN A 68 -16.96 -5.07 -12.45
CA ASN A 68 -16.92 -5.20 -13.90
C ASN A 68 -16.03 -6.40 -14.25
N ILE A 69 -16.60 -7.48 -14.72
CA ILE A 69 -15.83 -8.63 -15.22
C ILE A 69 -15.60 -8.50 -16.72
N PRO A 70 -14.36 -8.75 -17.21
CA PRO A 70 -14.08 -8.73 -18.65
C PRO A 70 -14.97 -9.73 -19.40
N MET A 71 -15.45 -9.34 -20.57
CA MET A 71 -16.18 -10.21 -21.49
C MET A 71 -15.38 -10.46 -22.76
N ASN A 72 -15.70 -11.54 -23.44
CA ASN A 72 -15.16 -11.78 -24.76
C ASN A 72 -15.69 -10.69 -25.73
N ASN A 73 -14.80 -10.01 -26.43
CA ASN A 73 -15.14 -8.94 -27.36
C ASN A 73 -16.13 -9.38 -28.48
N LEU A 74 -16.20 -10.67 -28.78
CA LEU A 74 -17.18 -11.21 -29.70
C LEU A 74 -18.63 -11.08 -29.19
N SER A 75 -18.83 -10.84 -27.91
CA SER A 75 -20.16 -10.56 -27.34
C SER A 75 -20.71 -9.17 -27.68
N GLY A 76 -19.87 -8.28 -28.23
CA GLY A 76 -20.16 -6.87 -28.44
C GLY A 76 -19.98 -5.99 -27.20
N TYR A 77 -19.55 -6.57 -26.07
CA TYR A 77 -19.28 -5.86 -24.83
C TYR A 77 -17.84 -6.09 -24.39
N GLU A 78 -17.24 -5.11 -23.74
CA GLU A 78 -15.90 -5.21 -23.13
C GLU A 78 -15.96 -5.81 -21.72
N SER A 79 -17.04 -5.51 -20.99
CA SER A 79 -17.23 -6.00 -19.61
C SER A 79 -18.70 -6.18 -19.26
N MET A 80 -18.94 -6.95 -18.22
CA MET A 80 -20.26 -7.13 -17.61
C MET A 80 -20.23 -6.68 -16.15
N LYS A 81 -21.19 -5.85 -15.77
CA LYS A 81 -21.38 -5.43 -14.38
C LYS A 81 -22.29 -6.43 -13.67
N ILE A 82 -21.77 -7.03 -12.63
CA ILE A 82 -22.45 -8.04 -11.81
C ILE A 82 -22.29 -7.74 -10.31
N ASN A 83 -23.15 -8.33 -9.50
CA ASN A 83 -22.92 -8.44 -8.07
C ASN A 83 -22.06 -9.67 -7.78
N ALA A 84 -20.85 -9.46 -7.33
CA ALA A 84 -19.91 -10.53 -6.98
C ALA A 84 -19.10 -10.15 -5.74
N GLY A 85 -18.36 -11.10 -5.23
CA GLY A 85 -17.43 -10.85 -4.15
C GLY A 85 -18.04 -10.91 -2.75
N ASN A 86 -17.18 -11.35 -1.86
CA ASN A 86 -17.32 -11.29 -0.41
C ASN A 86 -15.97 -10.93 0.19
N ILE A 87 -15.85 -9.69 0.62
CA ILE A 87 -14.61 -9.16 1.23
C ILE A 87 -14.85 -9.09 2.73
N GLN A 88 -13.99 -9.73 3.49
CA GLN A 88 -14.02 -9.71 4.95
C GLN A 88 -12.88 -8.86 5.49
N ASN A 89 -13.21 -7.94 6.40
CA ASN A 89 -12.25 -7.20 7.22
C ASN A 89 -12.44 -7.61 8.67
N THR A 90 -11.35 -7.93 9.35
CA THR A 90 -11.34 -8.20 10.78
C THR A 90 -10.24 -7.36 11.41
N GLY A 91 -10.58 -6.59 12.42
CA GLY A 91 -9.62 -5.70 13.02
C GLY A 91 -9.82 -5.45 14.50
N ILE A 92 -8.83 -4.81 15.07
CA ILE A 92 -8.81 -4.27 16.42
C ILE A 92 -8.41 -2.81 16.38
N GLU A 93 -9.01 -2.03 17.25
CA GLU A 93 -8.65 -0.64 17.51
C GLU A 93 -8.47 -0.47 19.02
N LEU A 94 -7.38 0.15 19.40
CA LEU A 94 -7.03 0.43 20.79
C LEU A 94 -6.62 1.88 20.92
N MET A 95 -7.28 2.62 21.81
CA MET A 95 -6.88 3.96 22.21
C MET A 95 -6.59 3.97 23.71
N LEU A 96 -5.40 4.41 24.06
CA LEU A 96 -4.97 4.64 25.44
C LEU A 96 -4.78 6.13 25.66
N ASN A 97 -5.49 6.67 26.64
CA ASN A 97 -5.37 8.07 27.05
C ASN A 97 -4.82 8.10 28.46
N ALA A 98 -3.84 8.96 28.72
CA ALA A 98 -3.32 9.15 30.06
C ALA A 98 -2.95 10.60 30.32
N ARG A 99 -3.12 11.01 31.59
CA ARG A 99 -2.55 12.22 32.19
C ARG A 99 -1.63 11.81 33.32
N PRO A 100 -0.37 11.40 33.00
CA PRO A 100 0.54 10.88 34.03
C PRO A 100 0.92 11.91 35.05
N VAL A 101 1.07 13.17 34.62
CA VAL A 101 1.47 14.27 35.50
C VAL A 101 0.46 15.42 35.39
N GLU A 102 -0.02 15.86 36.53
CA GLU A 102 -0.86 17.04 36.67
C GLU A 102 -0.50 17.76 37.95
N THR A 103 0.04 18.98 37.84
CA THR A 103 0.37 19.86 38.91
C THR A 103 -0.24 21.25 38.67
N LYS A 104 -0.09 22.18 39.58
CA LYS A 104 -0.56 23.55 39.41
C LYS A 104 -0.02 24.23 38.15
N ASP A 105 1.23 23.98 37.81
CA ASP A 105 1.96 24.68 36.75
C ASP A 105 2.29 23.79 35.54
N PHE A 106 2.17 22.46 35.67
CA PHE A 106 2.55 21.53 34.63
C PHE A 106 1.52 20.41 34.47
N SER A 107 1.15 20.12 33.23
CA SER A 107 0.39 18.91 32.87
C SER A 107 1.00 18.23 31.64
N TRP A 108 0.91 16.91 31.65
CA TRP A 108 1.25 16.05 30.50
C TRP A 108 0.07 15.17 30.16
N ASP A 109 -0.46 15.36 28.98
CA ASP A 109 -1.47 14.51 28.35
C ASP A 109 -0.84 13.69 27.24
N THR A 110 -1.09 12.39 27.22
CA THR A 110 -0.58 11.49 26.21
C THR A 110 -1.69 10.57 25.70
N GLN A 111 -1.69 10.29 24.40
CA GLN A 111 -2.65 9.42 23.75
C GLN A 111 -1.93 8.51 22.75
N LEU A 112 -2.15 7.21 22.86
CA LEU A 112 -1.66 6.21 21.95
C LEU A 112 -2.84 5.55 21.24
N ASN A 113 -2.86 5.60 19.92
CA ASN A 113 -3.83 4.91 19.08
C ASN A 113 -3.11 3.79 18.33
N ILE A 114 -3.66 2.60 18.34
CA ILE A 114 -3.17 1.44 17.61
C ILE A 114 -4.35 0.84 16.83
N SER A 115 -4.15 0.57 15.56
CA SER A 115 -5.12 -0.14 14.74
C SER A 115 -4.46 -1.24 13.93
N ARG A 116 -5.15 -2.36 13.84
CA ARG A 116 -4.80 -3.49 13.00
C ARG A 116 -6.02 -3.95 12.23
N ASN A 117 -5.94 -3.99 10.91
CA ASN A 117 -6.98 -4.56 10.07
C ASN A 117 -6.40 -5.65 9.18
N LYS A 118 -7.09 -6.79 9.12
CA LYS A 118 -6.77 -7.86 8.19
C LYS A 118 -7.91 -8.03 7.20
N SER A 119 -7.65 -7.71 5.95
CA SER A 119 -8.57 -7.97 4.85
C SER A 119 -8.38 -9.38 4.31
N LYS A 120 -9.46 -10.04 3.95
CA LYS A 120 -9.47 -11.33 3.26
C LYS A 120 -10.56 -11.34 2.19
N ILE A 121 -10.19 -11.71 0.99
CA ILE A 121 -11.14 -11.96 -0.09
C ILE A 121 -11.66 -13.39 0.09
N ILE A 122 -12.88 -13.53 0.59
CA ILE A 122 -13.48 -14.85 0.78
C ILE A 122 -13.84 -15.46 -0.59
N GLU A 123 -14.40 -14.63 -1.48
CA GLU A 123 -14.84 -15.02 -2.81
C GLU A 123 -14.87 -13.77 -3.70
N LEU A 124 -14.51 -13.91 -4.95
CA LEU A 124 -14.69 -12.87 -5.97
C LEU A 124 -15.86 -13.21 -6.89
N LEU A 125 -15.89 -14.42 -7.42
CA LEU A 125 -16.97 -14.89 -8.26
C LEU A 125 -17.36 -16.31 -7.81
N PRO A 126 -18.64 -16.61 -7.59
CA PRO A 126 -19.09 -17.93 -7.18
C PRO A 126 -18.58 -19.05 -8.09
N GLY A 127 -18.01 -20.10 -7.48
CA GLY A 127 -17.49 -21.25 -8.18
C GLY A 127 -16.15 -21.05 -8.89
N GLN A 128 -15.47 -19.93 -8.70
CA GLN A 128 -14.15 -19.66 -9.30
C GLN A 128 -13.08 -19.39 -8.22
N PRO A 129 -12.60 -20.42 -7.54
CA PRO A 129 -11.51 -20.28 -6.57
C PRO A 129 -10.22 -19.82 -7.28
N GLY A 130 -9.44 -18.96 -6.62
CA GLY A 130 -8.19 -18.43 -7.18
C GLY A 130 -8.36 -17.36 -8.26
N MET A 131 -9.60 -16.94 -8.55
CA MET A 131 -9.84 -15.81 -9.46
C MET A 131 -9.10 -14.57 -8.96
N ARG A 132 -8.57 -13.81 -9.92
CA ARG A 132 -7.89 -12.52 -9.67
C ARG A 132 -8.69 -11.41 -10.33
N TYR A 133 -8.96 -10.37 -9.57
CA TYR A 133 -9.58 -9.15 -10.10
C TYR A 133 -8.55 -8.03 -10.11
N SER A 134 -8.29 -7.44 -11.27
CA SER A 134 -7.32 -6.38 -11.42
C SER A 134 -7.82 -5.08 -10.78
N LEU A 135 -7.03 -4.54 -9.86
CA LEU A 135 -7.27 -3.24 -9.23
C LEU A 135 -6.50 -2.12 -9.93
N GLY A 136 -5.58 -2.47 -10.80
CA GLY A 136 -4.72 -1.57 -11.55
C GLY A 136 -3.32 -2.14 -11.73
N GLY A 137 -2.45 -1.36 -12.33
CA GLY A 137 -1.07 -1.77 -12.53
C GLY A 137 -0.40 -1.04 -13.69
N SER A 138 0.75 -1.56 -14.08
CA SER A 138 1.57 -1.10 -15.19
C SER A 138 2.16 -2.30 -15.93
N ASP A 139 3.02 -2.04 -16.89
CA ASP A 139 3.77 -3.10 -17.54
C ASP A 139 4.71 -3.84 -16.58
N ALA A 140 5.23 -3.16 -15.55
CA ALA A 140 6.13 -3.75 -14.56
C ALA A 140 5.39 -4.64 -13.55
N LEU A 141 4.19 -4.28 -13.11
CA LEU A 141 3.45 -5.02 -12.07
C LEU A 141 1.94 -4.92 -12.25
N GLN A 142 1.21 -5.80 -11.56
CA GLN A 142 -0.25 -5.73 -11.43
C GLN A 142 -0.65 -5.80 -9.96
N ILE A 143 -1.71 -5.09 -9.61
CA ILE A 143 -2.32 -5.14 -8.29
C ILE A 143 -3.62 -5.92 -8.40
N TYR A 144 -3.77 -6.95 -7.58
CA TYR A 144 -4.94 -7.82 -7.61
C TYR A 144 -5.65 -7.90 -6.26
N ALA A 145 -6.96 -8.07 -6.35
CA ALA A 145 -7.73 -8.76 -5.35
C ALA A 145 -7.77 -10.25 -5.75
N VAL A 146 -7.36 -11.15 -4.86
CA VAL A 146 -7.23 -12.58 -5.14
C VAL A 146 -8.18 -13.37 -4.24
N ALA A 147 -9.03 -14.22 -4.82
CA ALA A 147 -9.92 -15.08 -4.05
C ALA A 147 -9.10 -16.01 -3.13
N GLY A 148 -9.38 -15.98 -1.83
CA GLY A 148 -8.61 -16.66 -0.78
C GLY A 148 -7.42 -15.87 -0.22
N GLY A 149 -6.96 -14.84 -0.93
CA GLY A 149 -5.88 -13.93 -0.56
C GLY A 149 -6.36 -12.63 0.08
N VAL A 150 -5.57 -11.56 -0.11
CA VAL A 150 -5.87 -10.22 0.42
C VAL A 150 -6.24 -9.23 -0.69
N TYR A 151 -6.82 -8.12 -0.30
CA TYR A 151 -7.08 -7.01 -1.21
C TYR A 151 -5.80 -6.18 -1.37
N GLY A 152 -5.31 -6.05 -2.62
CA GLY A 152 -4.11 -5.26 -2.90
C GLY A 152 -2.82 -6.08 -2.90
N GLU A 153 -2.87 -7.35 -3.36
CA GLU A 153 -1.65 -8.12 -3.63
C GLU A 153 -0.88 -7.53 -4.81
N ILE A 154 0.42 -7.35 -4.63
CA ILE A 154 1.33 -6.90 -5.68
C ILE A 154 1.89 -8.12 -6.39
N TRP A 155 1.67 -8.19 -7.70
CA TRP A 155 2.11 -9.29 -8.55
C TRP A 155 3.06 -8.77 -9.62
N GLY A 156 4.22 -9.38 -9.71
CA GLY A 156 5.27 -9.03 -10.68
C GLY A 156 6.20 -10.18 -10.93
N THR A 157 7.20 -9.94 -11.76
CA THR A 157 8.28 -10.88 -12.02
C THR A 157 9.21 -10.97 -10.82
N LYS A 158 9.74 -12.16 -10.58
CA LYS A 158 10.78 -12.42 -9.58
C LYS A 158 12.13 -12.65 -10.26
N TYR A 159 13.19 -12.62 -9.47
CA TYR A 159 14.45 -13.18 -9.89
C TYR A 159 14.30 -14.67 -10.17
N GLN A 160 14.81 -15.14 -11.30
CA GLN A 160 14.98 -16.59 -11.49
C GLN A 160 15.98 -17.12 -10.46
N ARG A 161 15.66 -18.27 -9.88
CA ARG A 161 16.51 -18.96 -8.91
C ARG A 161 16.59 -20.43 -9.25
N VAL A 162 17.61 -21.10 -8.74
CA VAL A 162 17.70 -22.56 -8.84
C VAL A 162 16.60 -23.18 -7.97
N GLU A 163 15.67 -23.89 -8.62
CA GLU A 163 14.49 -24.49 -7.95
C GLU A 163 14.72 -25.95 -7.53
N ASP A 164 15.77 -26.61 -8.02
CA ASP A 164 16.10 -27.97 -7.63
C ASP A 164 16.56 -28.02 -6.17
N VAL A 165 15.71 -28.55 -5.31
CA VAL A 165 15.97 -28.68 -3.87
C VAL A 165 17.14 -29.58 -3.52
N ASN A 166 17.55 -30.48 -4.43
CA ASN A 166 18.70 -31.36 -4.26
C ASN A 166 20.01 -30.71 -4.75
N SER A 167 19.92 -29.59 -5.41
CA SER A 167 21.09 -28.86 -5.88
C SER A 167 21.81 -28.17 -4.72
N PRO A 168 23.16 -28.21 -4.64
CA PRO A 168 23.92 -27.40 -3.68
C PRO A 168 23.74 -25.89 -3.90
N TYR A 169 23.15 -25.49 -5.04
CA TYR A 169 22.88 -24.11 -5.41
C TYR A 169 21.42 -23.69 -5.23
N TYR A 170 20.59 -24.53 -4.58
CA TYR A 170 19.18 -24.25 -4.35
C TYR A 170 18.97 -22.82 -3.80
N GLY A 171 18.05 -22.08 -4.40
CA GLY A 171 17.69 -20.71 -4.03
C GLY A 171 18.67 -19.62 -4.48
N GLN A 172 19.84 -19.96 -5.02
CA GLN A 172 20.73 -18.95 -5.62
C GLN A 172 20.16 -18.37 -6.90
N LEU A 173 20.56 -17.13 -7.23
CA LEU A 173 20.15 -16.49 -8.47
C LEU A 173 20.62 -17.29 -9.68
N LEU A 174 19.70 -17.57 -10.59
CA LEU A 174 20.03 -18.15 -11.89
C LEU A 174 20.23 -17.00 -12.88
N LEU A 175 21.46 -16.89 -13.37
CA LEU A 175 21.89 -15.85 -14.27
C LEU A 175 21.90 -16.35 -15.72
N SER A 176 21.81 -15.42 -16.67
CA SER A 176 22.04 -15.72 -18.07
C SER A 176 23.52 -16.08 -18.34
N ASP A 177 23.82 -16.63 -19.50
CA ASP A 177 25.21 -16.93 -19.95
C ASP A 177 26.11 -15.69 -19.93
N SER A 178 25.51 -14.49 -20.04
CA SER A 178 26.22 -13.21 -19.94
C SER A 178 26.36 -12.70 -18.49
N GLY A 179 25.97 -13.45 -17.47
CA GLY A 179 26.12 -13.07 -16.06
C GLY A 179 25.08 -12.08 -15.57
N LEU A 180 24.00 -11.84 -16.32
CA LEU A 180 22.92 -10.90 -15.92
C LEU A 180 21.78 -11.62 -15.20
N PRO A 181 21.12 -10.98 -14.22
CA PRO A 181 19.91 -11.49 -13.61
C PRO A 181 18.80 -11.73 -14.65
N GLN A 182 18.01 -12.76 -14.41
CA GLN A 182 16.88 -13.12 -15.27
C GLN A 182 15.56 -13.00 -14.51
N ALA A 183 14.53 -12.48 -15.20
CA ALA A 183 13.17 -12.43 -14.69
C ALA A 183 12.47 -13.79 -14.88
N THR A 184 11.56 -14.14 -14.00
CA THR A 184 10.62 -15.24 -14.22
C THR A 184 9.72 -14.94 -15.42
N SER A 185 9.31 -15.99 -16.16
CA SER A 185 8.41 -15.87 -17.31
C SER A 185 6.98 -15.46 -16.88
N GLU A 186 6.59 -15.85 -15.68
CA GLU A 186 5.29 -15.54 -15.10
C GLU A 186 5.39 -14.54 -13.95
N ARG A 187 4.25 -13.94 -13.61
CA ARG A 187 4.11 -13.06 -12.46
C ARG A 187 3.66 -13.83 -11.24
N TYR A 188 4.30 -13.54 -10.13
CA TYR A 188 4.04 -14.11 -8.81
C TYR A 188 3.65 -13.00 -7.83
N LYS A 189 3.03 -13.36 -6.72
CA LYS A 189 2.89 -12.43 -5.60
C LYS A 189 4.28 -12.06 -5.09
N ILE A 190 4.59 -10.75 -5.13
CA ILE A 190 5.88 -10.19 -4.68
C ILE A 190 5.72 -9.27 -3.47
N GLY A 191 4.48 -8.95 -3.09
CA GLY A 191 4.19 -8.13 -1.93
C GLY A 191 2.69 -7.93 -1.72
N GLU A 192 2.36 -7.14 -0.71
CA GLU A 192 1.00 -6.70 -0.42
C GLU A 192 0.96 -5.28 0.13
N GLN A 193 -0.05 -4.51 -0.27
CA GLN A 193 -0.11 -3.07 0.05
C GLN A 193 -0.58 -2.77 1.47
N GLN A 194 -1.26 -3.71 2.13
CA GLN A 194 -1.87 -3.44 3.43
C GLN A 194 -0.85 -3.49 4.56
N PRO A 195 -0.87 -2.50 5.47
CA PRO A 195 -0.03 -2.56 6.65
C PRO A 195 -0.57 -3.62 7.63
N ASP A 196 0.32 -4.22 8.39
CA ASP A 196 -0.03 -5.09 9.51
C ASP A 196 -0.62 -4.31 10.68
N MET A 197 -0.10 -3.08 10.91
CA MET A 197 -0.49 -2.24 12.03
C MET A 197 -0.22 -0.76 11.72
N MET A 198 -1.07 0.10 12.25
CA MET A 198 -0.83 1.55 12.30
C MET A 198 -0.86 2.00 13.76
N ALA A 199 0.02 2.95 14.10
CA ALA A 199 0.05 3.54 15.44
C ALA A 199 0.25 5.05 15.37
N GLY A 200 -0.39 5.78 16.28
CA GLY A 200 -0.24 7.21 16.43
C GLY A 200 -0.05 7.57 17.91
N TRP A 201 1.00 8.31 18.22
CA TRP A 201 1.31 8.73 19.59
C TRP A 201 1.34 10.24 19.68
N THR A 202 0.31 10.81 20.31
CA THR A 202 0.18 12.23 20.57
C THR A 202 0.63 12.55 22.00
N ASN A 203 1.43 13.58 22.15
CA ASN A 203 1.84 14.12 23.45
C ASN A 203 1.57 15.61 23.50
N SER A 204 1.05 16.06 24.62
CA SER A 204 0.76 17.46 24.90
C SER A 204 1.25 17.83 26.30
N PHE A 205 2.09 18.83 26.36
CA PHE A 205 2.66 19.36 27.59
C PHE A 205 2.18 20.80 27.78
N THR A 206 1.73 21.11 28.95
CA THR A 206 1.41 22.50 29.34
C THR A 206 2.28 22.86 30.52
N TYR A 207 3.05 23.94 30.40
CA TYR A 207 3.81 24.52 31.48
C TYR A 207 3.45 25.99 31.63
N LYS A 208 2.73 26.32 32.70
CA LYS A 208 2.15 27.66 32.92
C LYS A 208 1.37 28.12 31.69
N ASN A 209 1.91 29.09 30.97
CA ASN A 209 1.27 29.69 29.80
C ASN A 209 1.73 29.11 28.49
N PHE A 210 2.71 28.20 28.51
CA PHE A 210 3.26 27.54 27.34
C PHE A 210 2.56 26.19 27.11
N GLY A 211 2.23 25.89 25.88
CA GLY A 211 1.79 24.58 25.43
C GLY A 211 2.74 24.06 24.35
N PHE A 212 3.17 22.82 24.48
CA PHE A 212 3.95 22.10 23.48
C PHE A 212 3.26 20.79 23.16
N SER A 213 3.11 20.46 21.89
CA SER A 213 2.57 19.17 21.49
C SER A 213 3.26 18.62 20.25
N PHE A 214 3.28 17.29 20.15
CA PHE A 214 3.74 16.60 18.95
C PHE A 214 2.94 15.32 18.71
N LEU A 215 2.91 14.90 17.44
CA LEU A 215 2.35 13.63 16.99
C LEU A 215 3.44 12.85 16.25
N ILE A 216 3.69 11.64 16.71
CA ILE A 216 4.44 10.62 15.97
C ILE A 216 3.46 9.60 15.46
N ASP A 217 3.48 9.32 14.17
CA ASP A 217 2.71 8.22 13.58
C ASP A 217 3.63 7.19 12.93
N GLY A 218 3.20 5.94 12.98
CA GLY A 218 3.90 4.81 12.38
C GLY A 218 2.95 3.95 11.56
N ARG A 219 3.45 3.50 10.43
CA ARG A 219 2.88 2.42 9.63
C ARG A 219 3.88 1.26 9.67
N PHE A 220 3.42 0.07 9.98
CA PHE A 220 4.24 -1.13 10.10
C PHE A 220 3.74 -2.18 9.14
N GLY A 221 4.66 -2.74 8.36
CA GLY A 221 4.36 -3.73 7.32
C GLY A 221 3.68 -3.16 6.08
N GLY A 222 3.37 -4.07 5.18
CA GLY A 222 2.96 -3.78 3.80
C GLY A 222 4.15 -3.44 2.92
N ASP A 223 3.93 -3.55 1.62
CA ASP A 223 4.96 -3.35 0.62
C ASP A 223 4.59 -2.20 -0.32
N ILE A 224 5.62 -1.56 -0.86
CA ILE A 224 5.50 -0.53 -1.89
C ILE A 224 6.42 -0.83 -3.05
N PHE A 225 5.91 -0.71 -4.26
CA PHE A 225 6.73 -0.73 -5.46
C PHE A 225 7.19 0.68 -5.79
N SER A 226 8.50 0.87 -5.98
CA SER A 226 9.06 2.16 -6.35
C SER A 226 9.34 2.23 -7.85
N PHE A 227 8.37 2.74 -8.60
CA PHE A 227 8.55 3.04 -10.02
C PHE A 227 9.63 4.11 -10.24
N THR A 228 9.73 5.07 -9.33
CA THR A 228 10.77 6.11 -9.37
C THR A 228 12.18 5.50 -9.32
N ASN A 229 12.43 4.55 -8.40
CA ASN A 229 13.72 3.90 -8.31
C ASN A 229 14.01 3.03 -9.54
N LEU A 230 13.00 2.35 -10.07
CA LEU A 230 13.13 1.61 -11.32
C LEU A 230 13.60 2.54 -12.44
N GLU A 231 12.94 3.66 -12.67
CA GLU A 231 13.28 4.62 -13.72
C GLU A 231 14.65 5.28 -13.49
N LEU A 232 14.94 5.71 -12.27
CA LEU A 232 16.22 6.33 -11.93
C LEU A 232 17.41 5.37 -12.11
N GLN A 233 17.24 4.10 -11.74
CA GLN A 233 18.28 3.09 -11.85
C GLN A 233 18.45 2.62 -13.30
N SER A 234 17.39 2.31 -14.01
CA SER A 234 17.46 1.87 -15.41
C SER A 234 18.00 2.96 -16.35
N SER A 235 17.71 4.24 -16.04
CA SER A 235 18.25 5.40 -16.76
C SER A 235 19.68 5.76 -16.34
N GLY A 236 20.22 5.16 -15.27
CA GLY A 236 21.57 5.43 -14.78
C GLY A 236 21.74 6.78 -14.06
N ILE A 237 20.63 7.36 -13.54
CA ILE A 237 20.65 8.65 -12.82
C ILE A 237 20.81 8.43 -11.31
N ALA A 238 20.38 7.27 -10.78
CA ALA A 238 20.52 6.95 -9.37
C ALA A 238 22.00 6.78 -8.98
N GLU A 239 22.37 7.25 -7.78
CA GLU A 239 23.74 7.15 -7.25
C GLU A 239 24.28 5.72 -7.26
N VAL A 240 23.45 4.72 -6.97
CA VAL A 240 23.84 3.30 -6.96
C VAL A 240 24.31 2.79 -8.31
N THR A 241 23.99 3.48 -9.42
CA THR A 241 24.44 3.14 -10.78
C THR A 241 25.83 3.64 -11.10
N ALA A 242 26.41 4.47 -10.22
CA ALA A 242 27.77 5.00 -10.34
C ALA A 242 28.37 5.24 -8.94
N PRO A 243 28.55 4.19 -8.11
CA PRO A 243 29.07 4.33 -6.76
C PRO A 243 30.46 4.98 -6.77
N GLY A 244 30.63 6.04 -5.97
CA GLY A 244 31.85 6.84 -5.96
C GLY A 244 32.15 7.56 -7.29
N GLY A 245 31.14 7.79 -8.13
CA GLY A 245 31.26 8.43 -9.45
C GLY A 245 31.80 7.53 -10.54
N LYS A 246 31.96 6.22 -10.29
CA LYS A 246 32.50 5.23 -11.24
C LYS A 246 31.43 4.22 -11.64
N ARG A 247 31.54 3.69 -12.83
CA ARG A 247 30.69 2.63 -13.39
C ARG A 247 31.54 1.39 -13.73
N ASP A 248 32.22 0.89 -12.71
CA ASP A 248 33.06 -0.29 -12.84
C ASP A 248 32.18 -1.54 -13.10
N ASP A 249 32.76 -2.52 -13.78
CA ASP A 249 32.08 -3.80 -13.96
C ASP A 249 31.96 -4.55 -12.65
N ILE A 250 30.87 -5.30 -12.49
CA ILE A 250 30.59 -6.12 -11.33
C ILE A 250 30.40 -7.59 -11.71
N VAL A 251 30.71 -8.50 -10.81
CA VAL A 251 30.34 -9.91 -10.93
C VAL A 251 29.11 -10.12 -10.05
N VAL A 252 27.98 -10.41 -10.70
CA VAL A 252 26.71 -10.64 -9.98
C VAL A 252 26.78 -11.97 -9.24
N PRO A 253 26.54 -12.02 -7.92
CA PRO A 253 26.48 -13.29 -7.19
C PRO A 253 25.34 -14.18 -7.68
N GLY A 254 25.65 -15.43 -8.04
CA GLY A 254 24.69 -16.39 -8.55
C GLY A 254 25.37 -17.47 -9.39
N VAL A 255 24.56 -18.27 -10.06
CA VAL A 255 25.03 -19.40 -10.88
C VAL A 255 24.55 -19.28 -12.32
N ILE A 256 25.30 -19.85 -13.22
CA ILE A 256 24.97 -20.00 -14.63
C ILE A 256 24.75 -21.48 -14.90
N ARG A 257 23.69 -21.81 -15.64
CA ARG A 257 23.41 -23.18 -16.07
C ARG A 257 24.33 -23.53 -17.24
N GLN A 258 25.03 -24.65 -17.09
CA GLN A 258 25.95 -25.17 -18.11
C GLN A 258 25.17 -25.97 -19.16
N SER A 259 25.84 -26.23 -20.33
CA SER A 259 25.24 -27.00 -21.42
C SER A 259 24.92 -28.45 -21.04
N ASP A 260 25.61 -29.01 -20.05
CA ASP A 260 25.34 -30.35 -19.51
C ASP A 260 24.21 -30.35 -18.44
N GLY A 261 23.63 -29.21 -18.16
CA GLY A 261 22.55 -29.03 -17.18
C GLY A 261 23.04 -28.78 -15.75
N SER A 262 24.35 -28.83 -15.48
CA SER A 262 24.93 -28.49 -14.19
C SER A 262 24.95 -26.98 -13.95
N TYR A 263 25.31 -26.57 -12.74
CA TYR A 263 25.43 -25.15 -12.38
C TYR A 263 26.88 -24.84 -11.99
N ALA A 264 27.36 -23.67 -12.41
CA ALA A 264 28.66 -23.12 -12.02
C ALA A 264 28.50 -21.72 -11.45
N GLN A 265 29.31 -21.37 -10.45
CA GLN A 265 29.36 -20.01 -9.91
C GLN A 265 29.71 -19.00 -11.01
N ASN A 266 28.96 -17.89 -11.05
CA ASN A 266 29.21 -16.83 -12.00
C ASN A 266 30.56 -16.14 -11.72
N GLN A 267 31.35 -15.99 -12.76
CA GLN A 267 32.60 -15.21 -12.75
C GLN A 267 32.61 -14.16 -13.87
N THR A 268 31.51 -14.04 -14.61
CA THR A 268 31.43 -13.13 -15.77
C THR A 268 31.18 -11.70 -15.28
N PRO A 269 32.07 -10.75 -15.56
CA PRO A 269 31.85 -9.36 -15.24
C PRO A 269 30.84 -8.75 -16.20
N VAL A 270 29.97 -7.91 -15.65
CA VAL A 270 28.95 -7.15 -16.40
C VAL A 270 29.00 -5.68 -15.99
N SER A 271 28.78 -4.78 -16.95
CA SER A 271 28.73 -3.36 -16.61
C SER A 271 27.50 -3.04 -15.75
N LEU A 272 27.63 -2.11 -14.80
CA LEU A 272 26.52 -1.61 -13.97
C LEU A 272 25.35 -1.12 -14.82
N GLN A 273 25.61 -0.54 -15.99
CA GLN A 273 24.56 -0.12 -16.91
C GLN A 273 23.70 -1.32 -17.36
N LYS A 274 24.32 -2.39 -17.86
CA LYS A 274 23.61 -3.60 -18.30
C LYS A 274 22.85 -4.26 -17.15
N TYR A 275 23.46 -4.28 -15.95
CA TYR A 275 22.82 -4.81 -14.75
C TYR A 275 21.52 -4.09 -14.43
N TYR A 276 21.54 -2.75 -14.28
CA TYR A 276 20.33 -1.98 -13.94
C TYR A 276 19.32 -1.95 -15.08
N GLN A 277 19.75 -1.98 -16.33
CA GLN A 277 18.84 -2.14 -17.46
C GLN A 277 18.14 -3.50 -17.46
N ALA A 278 18.82 -4.58 -17.12
CA ALA A 278 18.21 -5.90 -17.00
C ALA A 278 17.15 -5.95 -15.88
N LEU A 279 17.35 -5.22 -14.78
CA LEU A 279 16.38 -5.11 -13.70
C LEU A 279 15.15 -4.27 -14.09
N GLY A 280 15.35 -3.16 -14.82
CA GLY A 280 14.34 -2.12 -15.05
C GLY A 280 13.64 -2.15 -16.42
N THR A 281 13.80 -3.19 -17.24
CA THR A 281 13.26 -3.24 -18.61
C THR A 281 11.75 -3.56 -18.65
N GLY A 282 10.88 -2.72 -18.08
CA GLY A 282 9.43 -2.84 -18.22
C GLY A 282 8.91 -4.26 -17.91
N ARG A 283 8.24 -4.90 -18.90
CA ARG A 283 7.73 -6.28 -18.75
C ARG A 283 8.79 -7.35 -18.59
N ALA A 284 9.96 -7.13 -19.16
CA ALA A 284 11.07 -8.07 -19.13
C ALA A 284 11.96 -7.88 -17.90
N GLY A 285 11.75 -6.82 -17.15
CA GLY A 285 12.49 -6.52 -15.92
C GLY A 285 12.06 -7.36 -14.72
N ILE A 286 12.76 -7.16 -13.62
CA ILE A 286 12.57 -7.89 -12.36
C ILE A 286 11.86 -7.00 -11.35
N SER A 287 10.55 -7.12 -11.28
CA SER A 287 9.71 -6.26 -10.40
C SER A 287 10.07 -6.43 -8.92
N GLU A 288 10.46 -7.63 -8.51
CA GLU A 288 10.91 -7.95 -7.14
C GLU A 288 12.06 -7.04 -6.67
N ALA A 289 12.92 -6.57 -7.58
CA ALA A 289 14.04 -5.68 -7.26
C ALA A 289 13.60 -4.30 -6.74
N TYR A 290 12.36 -3.91 -6.98
CA TYR A 290 11.84 -2.58 -6.66
C TYR A 290 10.69 -2.59 -5.67
N ILE A 291 10.52 -3.72 -4.98
CA ILE A 291 9.62 -3.84 -3.82
C ILE A 291 10.39 -3.45 -2.56
N TYR A 292 9.79 -2.59 -1.78
CA TYR A 292 10.33 -2.10 -0.50
C TYR A 292 9.30 -2.30 0.59
N ASP A 293 9.78 -2.56 1.80
CA ASP A 293 8.95 -2.51 3.01
C ASP A 293 8.40 -1.08 3.18
N ALA A 294 7.08 -0.96 3.35
CA ALA A 294 6.42 0.32 3.53
C ALA A 294 6.39 0.78 5.00
N THR A 295 7.05 0.08 5.89
CA THR A 295 7.20 0.49 7.30
C THR A 295 7.85 1.86 7.38
N ASN A 296 7.23 2.76 8.12
CA ASN A 296 7.78 4.09 8.33
C ASN A 296 7.28 4.71 9.63
N ILE A 297 8.11 5.55 10.24
CA ILE A 297 7.78 6.34 11.43
C ILE A 297 7.98 7.82 11.08
N ARG A 298 6.99 8.64 11.42
CA ARG A 298 6.96 10.07 11.05
C ARG A 298 6.67 10.94 12.24
N LEU A 299 7.42 12.02 12.38
CA LEU A 299 7.03 13.15 13.22
C LEU A 299 6.10 14.04 12.38
N ARG A 300 4.80 13.99 12.66
CA ARG A 300 3.76 14.62 11.83
C ARG A 300 3.49 16.06 12.14
N ASN A 301 3.35 16.35 13.41
CA ASN A 301 2.97 17.67 13.87
C ASN A 301 3.81 18.04 15.06
N VAL A 302 4.31 19.27 15.10
CA VAL A 302 4.93 19.89 16.27
C VAL A 302 4.30 21.25 16.43
N SER A 303 3.80 21.55 17.62
CA SER A 303 3.14 22.83 17.90
C SER A 303 3.66 23.42 19.21
N LEU A 304 3.93 24.71 19.17
CA LEU A 304 4.28 25.50 20.34
C LEU A 304 3.28 26.66 20.46
N THR A 305 2.71 26.83 21.64
CA THR A 305 1.69 27.88 21.87
C THR A 305 2.00 28.65 23.15
N TYR A 306 1.59 29.91 23.17
CA TYR A 306 1.65 30.75 24.33
C TYR A 306 0.33 31.44 24.58
N SER A 307 -0.22 31.30 25.77
CA SER A 307 -1.46 31.93 26.21
C SER A 307 -1.14 33.14 27.07
N PHE A 308 -1.54 34.35 26.65
CA PHE A 308 -1.25 35.57 27.40
C PHE A 308 -2.05 35.59 28.70
N PRO A 309 -1.40 35.87 29.86
CA PRO A 309 -2.09 36.02 31.13
C PRO A 309 -3.15 37.11 31.05
N SER A 310 -4.28 36.90 31.69
CA SER A 310 -5.38 37.88 31.74
C SER A 310 -4.94 39.23 32.36
N SER A 311 -3.92 39.23 33.22
CA SER A 311 -3.32 40.44 33.79
C SER A 311 -2.77 41.40 32.75
N LEU A 312 -2.19 40.87 31.68
CA LEU A 312 -1.65 41.69 30.55
C LEU A 312 -2.77 42.24 29.63
N LEU A 313 -3.93 41.58 29.63
CA LEU A 313 -5.04 41.91 28.73
C LEU A 313 -6.05 42.88 29.39
N LYS A 314 -5.97 43.15 30.70
CA LYS A 314 -6.93 43.94 31.46
C LYS A 314 -7.21 45.33 30.91
N LYS A 315 -6.24 45.95 30.19
CA LYS A 315 -6.36 47.27 29.60
C LYS A 315 -6.76 47.26 28.11
N THR A 316 -7.12 46.08 27.59
CA THR A 316 -7.49 45.89 26.19
C THR A 316 -8.91 45.31 26.12
N PRO A 317 -9.63 45.46 24.98
CA PRO A 317 -10.93 44.82 24.80
C PRO A 317 -10.81 43.28 24.61
N ILE A 318 -9.60 42.74 24.60
CA ILE A 318 -9.30 41.31 24.36
C ILE A 318 -9.41 40.53 25.66
N GLN A 319 -10.33 39.61 25.74
CA GLN A 319 -10.51 38.76 26.93
C GLN A 319 -9.52 37.58 26.98
N ARG A 320 -9.15 37.04 25.83
CA ARG A 320 -8.19 35.94 25.71
C ARG A 320 -7.34 36.11 24.44
N LEU A 321 -6.04 35.91 24.57
CA LEU A 321 -5.11 35.91 23.45
C LEU A 321 -4.19 34.70 23.58
N LYS A 322 -4.13 33.88 22.50
CA LYS A 322 -3.22 32.77 22.38
C LYS A 322 -2.52 32.88 21.03
N LEU A 323 -1.20 32.85 21.04
CA LEU A 323 -0.40 32.75 19.82
C LEU A 323 0.18 31.32 19.72
N GLY A 324 0.32 30.83 18.50
CA GLY A 324 0.88 29.51 18.27
C GLY A 324 1.59 29.44 16.93
N VAL A 325 2.61 28.60 16.91
CA VAL A 325 3.30 28.15 15.71
C VAL A 325 3.17 26.65 15.64
N SER A 326 2.73 26.14 14.51
CA SER A 326 2.70 24.69 14.25
C SER A 326 3.42 24.37 12.94
N VAL A 327 4.13 23.28 12.95
CA VAL A 327 4.88 22.76 11.81
C VAL A 327 4.37 21.34 11.53
N ASN A 328 3.89 21.13 10.31
CA ASN A 328 3.56 19.80 9.83
C ASN A 328 4.81 19.26 9.15
N LEU A 329 5.45 18.30 9.79
CA LEU A 329 6.69 17.69 9.34
C LEU A 329 6.38 16.33 8.73
N SER A 330 7.10 15.99 7.66
CA SER A 330 7.23 14.63 7.16
C SER A 330 8.69 14.20 7.30
N LEU A 331 9.18 14.13 8.55
CA LEU A 331 10.43 13.42 8.81
C LEU A 331 10.09 11.93 8.77
N ILE A 332 10.54 11.28 7.70
CA ILE A 332 10.37 9.84 7.49
C ILE A 332 11.67 9.18 7.94
N HIS A 333 11.56 8.25 8.88
CA HIS A 333 12.58 7.25 9.11
C HIS A 333 12.06 5.94 8.54
N ILE A 334 12.77 5.40 7.54
CA ILE A 334 12.48 4.09 6.93
C ILE A 334 13.46 3.10 7.51
#